data_5c045b6f49c48ff8c63ad401b1916e35
#
_entry.id   5c045b6f49c48ff8c63ad401b1916e35
#
_cell.length_a   1.000
_cell.length_b   1.000
_cell.length_c   1.000
_cell.angle_alpha   90.00
_cell.angle_beta   90.00
_cell.angle_gamma   90.00
#
_symmetry.space_group_name_H-M   'P 1'
#
loop_
_entity.id
_entity.type
_entity.pdbx_description
1 polymer ?
#
loop_
_entity_poly.entity_id
_entity_poly.type
_entity_poly.pdbx_seq_one_letter_code
_entity_poly.pdbx_strand_id
1 'polypeptide(L)'
;VNISHRKFDYSVVIGRFQPFHFGHQRLVEHALRKAERVIIVVGSDLTPRSFKNPFTFEERERMIRSSLRSSEQGRVSVVGVADYPYHESLWIGAVQSSVDRLLAADGADTTRANIALVGHLKDGTSYYLKSFPKWQFVAFENVESLNAADVRRAFFTPEQLHPLSPATLPDGTLAFLNGFRETEHYRNLADERRFLDEYKVQYRYAGSDFPPIYTTVDAVVVEVGYILLVQRLFHPGRGTWALPGGFVGQSETLVEAAVRELREETRLKVPSPVLMGSLKGQHVFDAPDRSQRGRTITHAFYFELAHNQWTGLPDVKGSDDAAKAQWVPVQTFLGMREQMYEDHFHIATHFLGGHAR
;
A
#
# COMPACT_ATOMS: atom_id res chain seq x y z
N VAL A 1 -2.74 -45.58 1.95
CA VAL A 1 -2.46 -44.16 1.76
C VAL A 1 -2.89 -43.82 0.36
N ASN A 2 -4.08 -43.22 0.17
CA ASN A 2 -4.57 -42.77 -1.11
C ASN A 2 -3.70 -41.57 -1.56
N ILE A 3 -2.80 -41.80 -2.50
CA ILE A 3 -2.13 -40.74 -3.24
C ILE A 3 -3.20 -40.18 -4.20
N SER A 4 -3.99 -39.24 -3.72
CA SER A 4 -4.85 -38.47 -4.61
C SER A 4 -3.92 -37.73 -5.57
N HIS A 5 -3.97 -38.04 -6.85
CA HIS A 5 -3.21 -37.35 -7.89
C HIS A 5 -3.54 -35.85 -7.81
N ARG A 6 -2.59 -35.06 -7.36
CA ARG A 6 -2.72 -33.60 -7.39
C ARG A 6 -2.84 -33.17 -8.83
N LYS A 7 -3.85 -32.36 -9.11
CA LYS A 7 -4.19 -31.97 -10.48
C LYS A 7 -3.20 -30.94 -11.07
N PHE A 8 -2.47 -30.20 -10.19
CA PHE A 8 -1.63 -29.09 -10.60
C PHE A 8 -0.21 -29.25 -10.05
N ASP A 9 0.77 -28.72 -10.77
CA ASP A 9 2.14 -28.65 -10.30
C ASP A 9 2.24 -27.57 -9.20
N TYR A 10 1.62 -26.42 -9.45
CA TYR A 10 1.61 -25.27 -8.53
C TYR A 10 0.19 -24.74 -8.29
N SER A 11 -0.04 -24.27 -7.08
CA SER A 11 -1.18 -23.41 -6.76
C SER A 11 -0.67 -22.06 -6.31
N VAL A 12 -1.25 -20.99 -6.83
CA VAL A 12 -0.99 -19.60 -6.44
C VAL A 12 -2.14 -19.09 -5.59
N VAL A 13 -1.82 -18.49 -4.45
CA VAL A 13 -2.75 -17.83 -3.54
C VAL A 13 -2.31 -16.39 -3.38
N ILE A 14 -3.18 -15.43 -3.68
CA ILE A 14 -2.86 -13.99 -3.61
C ILE A 14 -3.66 -13.35 -2.48
N GLY A 15 -2.99 -12.59 -1.61
CA GLY A 15 -3.65 -11.88 -0.53
C GLY A 15 -2.73 -10.91 0.20
N ARG A 16 -3.29 -10.01 1.01
CA ARG A 16 -2.49 -9.10 1.85
C ARG A 16 -2.05 -9.72 3.17
N PHE A 17 -2.84 -10.63 3.72
CA PHE A 17 -2.55 -11.35 4.98
C PHE A 17 -2.24 -10.41 6.16
N GLN A 18 -3.11 -9.43 6.39
CA GLN A 18 -2.93 -8.35 7.37
C GLN A 18 -3.96 -8.42 8.54
N PRO A 19 -3.84 -9.33 9.53
CA PRO A 19 -2.89 -10.43 9.64
C PRO A 19 -3.36 -11.72 8.93
N PHE A 20 -2.51 -12.76 8.98
CA PHE A 20 -2.88 -14.11 8.61
C PHE A 20 -3.88 -14.68 9.63
N HIS A 21 -4.99 -15.28 9.18
CA HIS A 21 -6.05 -15.82 10.04
C HIS A 21 -6.54 -17.18 9.51
N PHE A 22 -7.40 -17.88 10.26
CA PHE A 22 -7.86 -19.22 9.87
C PHE A 22 -8.49 -19.31 8.50
N GLY A 23 -9.22 -18.26 8.05
CA GLY A 23 -9.73 -18.24 6.68
C GLY A 23 -8.62 -18.31 5.62
N HIS A 24 -7.50 -17.63 5.87
CA HIS A 24 -6.31 -17.73 5.01
C HIS A 24 -5.63 -19.11 5.12
N GLN A 25 -5.53 -19.67 6.33
CA GLN A 25 -4.95 -20.98 6.54
C GLN A 25 -5.72 -22.06 5.78
N ARG A 26 -7.04 -22.05 5.84
CA ARG A 26 -7.90 -22.98 5.10
C ARG A 26 -7.75 -22.85 3.60
N LEU A 27 -7.61 -21.62 3.11
CA LEU A 27 -7.34 -21.34 1.69
C LEU A 27 -6.01 -21.98 1.26
N VAL A 28 -4.94 -21.80 2.05
CA VAL A 28 -3.63 -22.41 1.80
C VAL A 28 -3.69 -23.94 1.89
N GLU A 29 -4.38 -24.50 2.88
CA GLU A 29 -4.60 -25.94 2.98
C GLU A 29 -5.38 -26.51 1.79
N HIS A 30 -6.37 -25.74 1.27
CA HIS A 30 -7.08 -26.11 0.05
C HIS A 30 -6.15 -26.13 -1.16
N ALA A 31 -5.31 -25.10 -1.32
CA ALA A 31 -4.31 -25.03 -2.37
C ALA A 31 -3.30 -26.21 -2.30
N LEU A 32 -2.83 -26.57 -1.09
CA LEU A 32 -1.95 -27.71 -0.85
C LEU A 32 -2.57 -29.07 -1.22
N ARG A 33 -3.89 -29.21 -1.15
CA ARG A 33 -4.60 -30.40 -1.62
C ARG A 33 -4.70 -30.47 -3.14
N LYS A 34 -4.66 -29.33 -3.83
CA LYS A 34 -4.84 -29.27 -5.30
C LYS A 34 -3.54 -29.38 -6.07
N ALA A 35 -2.41 -28.94 -5.50
CA ALA A 35 -1.12 -28.88 -6.18
C ALA A 35 0.00 -29.52 -5.37
N GLU A 36 1.12 -29.80 -6.02
CA GLU A 36 2.31 -30.30 -5.36
C GLU A 36 3.00 -29.22 -4.52
N ARG A 37 3.05 -28.01 -5.04
CA ARG A 37 3.63 -26.83 -4.37
C ARG A 37 2.63 -25.66 -4.36
N VAL A 38 2.78 -24.78 -3.39
CA VAL A 38 1.95 -23.59 -3.23
C VAL A 38 2.85 -22.37 -3.19
N ILE A 39 2.50 -21.36 -3.97
CA ILE A 39 3.13 -20.04 -3.95
C ILE A 39 2.12 -19.06 -3.34
N ILE A 40 2.49 -18.47 -2.21
CA ILE A 40 1.71 -17.42 -1.56
C ILE A 40 2.29 -16.07 -2.00
N VAL A 41 1.51 -15.32 -2.76
CA VAL A 41 1.83 -13.96 -3.17
C VAL A 41 1.24 -12.98 -2.16
N VAL A 42 2.11 -12.30 -1.45
CA VAL A 42 1.76 -11.34 -0.41
C VAL A 42 1.73 -9.94 -1.03
N GLY A 43 0.54 -9.41 -1.26
CA GLY A 43 0.34 -8.05 -1.80
C GLY A 43 0.71 -6.96 -0.81
N SER A 44 0.71 -5.70 -1.27
CA SER A 44 1.10 -4.52 -0.48
C SER A 44 2.47 -4.68 0.18
N ASP A 45 3.43 -5.26 -0.53
CA ASP A 45 4.83 -5.22 -0.16
C ASP A 45 5.42 -3.83 -0.45
N LEU A 46 6.48 -3.44 0.24
CA LEU A 46 7.11 -2.13 0.13
C LEU A 46 6.13 -0.95 0.39
N THR A 47 5.10 -1.20 1.20
CA THR A 47 4.13 -0.18 1.62
C THR A 47 4.45 0.26 3.05
N PRO A 48 4.46 1.57 3.36
CA PRO A 48 4.66 2.04 4.73
C PRO A 48 3.59 1.50 5.67
N ARG A 49 3.96 1.35 6.94
CA ARG A 49 3.01 0.93 7.96
C ARG A 49 1.87 1.92 8.09
N SER A 50 0.68 1.40 8.16
CA SER A 50 -0.55 2.15 8.38
C SER A 50 -1.58 1.23 9.05
N PHE A 51 -2.68 1.77 9.53
CA PHE A 51 -3.77 0.94 10.05
C PHE A 51 -4.29 -0.08 9.02
N LYS A 52 -4.25 0.26 7.71
CA LYS A 52 -4.64 -0.65 6.63
C LYS A 52 -3.62 -1.77 6.41
N ASN A 53 -2.32 -1.47 6.51
CA ASN A 53 -1.19 -2.36 6.28
C ASN A 53 -0.18 -2.28 7.45
N PRO A 54 -0.53 -2.83 8.65
CA PRO A 54 0.30 -2.68 9.85
C PRO A 54 1.58 -3.51 9.83
N PHE A 55 1.62 -4.61 9.07
CA PHE A 55 2.71 -5.58 9.12
C PHE A 55 3.53 -5.58 7.83
N THR A 56 4.87 -5.63 7.95
CA THR A 56 5.80 -5.75 6.81
C THR A 56 5.66 -7.10 6.12
N PHE A 57 6.34 -7.29 4.98
CA PHE A 57 6.36 -8.57 4.30
C PHE A 57 6.93 -9.67 5.20
N GLU A 58 8.08 -9.43 5.84
CA GLU A 58 8.78 -10.41 6.71
C GLU A 58 7.93 -10.81 7.92
N GLU A 59 7.17 -9.88 8.48
CA GLU A 59 6.26 -10.15 9.59
C GLU A 59 5.09 -11.02 9.15
N ARG A 60 4.52 -10.76 7.97
CA ARG A 60 3.46 -11.56 7.38
C ARG A 60 3.95 -12.96 6.99
N GLU A 61 5.13 -13.04 6.37
CA GLU A 61 5.76 -14.32 6.07
C GLU A 61 6.00 -15.15 7.34
N ARG A 62 6.47 -14.52 8.43
CA ARG A 62 6.63 -15.19 9.74
C ARG A 62 5.30 -15.74 10.26
N MET A 63 4.22 -14.95 10.22
CA MET A 63 2.88 -15.41 10.62
C MET A 63 2.41 -16.58 9.76
N ILE A 64 2.59 -16.52 8.45
CA ILE A 64 2.23 -17.60 7.52
C ILE A 64 3.02 -18.86 7.85
N ARG A 65 4.36 -18.80 7.89
CA ARG A 65 5.21 -19.96 8.12
C ARG A 65 4.99 -20.60 9.48
N SER A 66 4.83 -19.82 10.55
CA SER A 66 4.55 -20.35 11.89
C SER A 66 3.17 -20.97 12.03
N SER A 67 2.27 -20.72 11.08
CA SER A 67 0.92 -21.31 11.05
C SER A 67 0.83 -22.58 10.17
N LEU A 68 1.91 -22.93 9.43
CA LEU A 68 1.98 -24.13 8.61
C LEU A 68 2.51 -25.31 9.42
N ARG A 69 2.00 -26.50 9.13
CA ARG A 69 2.55 -27.75 9.69
C ARG A 69 3.97 -27.99 9.16
N SER A 70 4.81 -28.65 9.94
CA SER A 70 6.19 -28.96 9.52
C SER A 70 6.25 -29.70 8.17
N SER A 71 5.29 -30.60 7.90
CA SER A 71 5.18 -31.32 6.62
C SER A 71 4.76 -30.47 5.42
N GLU A 72 4.27 -29.25 5.65
CA GLU A 72 3.80 -28.34 4.62
C GLU A 72 4.83 -27.27 4.25
N GLN A 73 5.71 -26.91 5.19
CA GLN A 73 6.68 -25.83 5.04
C GLN A 73 7.57 -25.96 3.80
N GLY A 74 8.05 -27.19 3.50
CA GLY A 74 8.89 -27.44 2.32
C GLY A 74 8.15 -27.36 0.98
N ARG A 75 6.81 -27.24 1.00
CA ARG A 75 5.95 -27.16 -0.17
C ARG A 75 5.41 -25.75 -0.42
N VAL A 76 5.66 -24.80 0.49
CA VAL A 76 5.12 -23.45 0.42
C VAL A 76 6.25 -22.45 0.22
N SER A 77 6.17 -21.70 -0.88
CA SER A 77 7.00 -20.52 -1.15
C SER A 77 6.18 -19.26 -0.91
N VAL A 78 6.80 -18.23 -0.33
CA VAL A 78 6.16 -16.94 -0.05
C VAL A 78 6.94 -15.84 -0.75
N VAL A 79 6.25 -14.93 -1.44
CA VAL A 79 6.88 -13.83 -2.16
C VAL A 79 6.05 -12.55 -2.01
N GLY A 80 6.72 -11.42 -1.81
CA GLY A 80 6.11 -10.10 -1.76
C GLY A 80 5.91 -9.49 -3.15
N VAL A 81 4.80 -8.81 -3.34
CA VAL A 81 4.52 -8.00 -4.53
C VAL A 81 3.96 -6.65 -4.11
N ALA A 82 4.58 -5.60 -4.62
CA ALA A 82 4.16 -4.24 -4.35
C ALA A 82 2.86 -3.87 -5.07
N ASP A 83 2.10 -2.92 -4.52
CA ASP A 83 0.88 -2.40 -5.14
C ASP A 83 1.20 -1.43 -6.29
N TYR A 84 0.32 -1.40 -7.29
CA TYR A 84 0.35 -0.47 -8.42
C TYR A 84 -1.06 0.12 -8.62
N PRO A 85 -1.53 1.02 -7.73
CA PRO A 85 -2.93 1.44 -7.66
C PRO A 85 -3.48 2.08 -8.93
N TYR A 86 -2.60 2.61 -9.81
CA TYR A 86 -2.98 3.27 -11.06
C TYR A 86 -2.53 2.50 -12.32
N HIS A 87 -1.91 1.32 -12.15
CA HIS A 87 -1.34 0.53 -13.24
C HIS A 87 -1.57 -0.96 -13.05
N GLU A 88 -2.80 -1.41 -13.26
CA GLU A 88 -3.18 -2.82 -13.07
C GLU A 88 -2.31 -3.78 -13.87
N SER A 89 -1.97 -3.44 -15.12
CA SER A 89 -1.11 -4.29 -15.97
C SER A 89 0.29 -4.48 -15.38
N LEU A 90 0.85 -3.46 -14.70
CA LEU A 90 2.13 -3.58 -14.02
C LEU A 90 2.02 -4.49 -12.79
N TRP A 91 0.92 -4.42 -12.05
CA TRP A 91 0.68 -5.30 -10.91
C TRP A 91 0.55 -6.76 -11.37
N ILE A 92 -0.25 -7.03 -12.41
CA ILE A 92 -0.40 -8.38 -13.00
C ILE A 92 0.97 -8.90 -13.46
N GLY A 93 1.74 -8.09 -14.18
CA GLY A 93 3.08 -8.46 -14.63
C GLY A 93 4.05 -8.75 -13.48
N ALA A 94 4.00 -7.97 -12.40
CA ALA A 94 4.82 -8.18 -11.20
C ALA A 94 4.47 -9.50 -10.51
N VAL A 95 3.18 -9.83 -10.39
CA VAL A 95 2.71 -11.12 -9.85
C VAL A 95 3.21 -12.27 -10.71
N GLN A 96 3.00 -12.22 -12.03
CA GLN A 96 3.46 -13.27 -12.95
C GLN A 96 4.97 -13.46 -12.88
N SER A 97 5.75 -12.39 -12.98
CA SER A 97 7.22 -12.45 -12.92
C SER A 97 7.74 -13.02 -11.58
N SER A 98 7.05 -12.74 -10.48
CA SER A 98 7.42 -13.27 -9.17
C SER A 98 7.14 -14.77 -9.08
N VAL A 99 6.03 -15.24 -9.63
CA VAL A 99 5.71 -16.67 -9.73
C VAL A 99 6.71 -17.37 -10.65
N ASP A 100 6.96 -16.84 -11.86
CA ASP A 100 7.88 -17.44 -12.83
C ASP A 100 9.30 -17.58 -12.27
N ARG A 101 9.79 -16.61 -11.48
CA ARG A 101 11.09 -16.71 -10.78
C ARG A 101 11.15 -17.89 -9.81
N LEU A 102 10.08 -18.12 -9.05
CA LEU A 102 10.01 -19.22 -8.10
C LEU A 102 9.94 -20.57 -8.82
N LEU A 103 9.17 -20.68 -9.90
CA LEU A 103 9.13 -21.86 -10.75
C LEU A 103 10.52 -22.17 -11.31
N ALA A 104 11.20 -21.18 -11.86
CA ALA A 104 12.55 -21.34 -12.41
C ALA A 104 13.58 -21.76 -11.33
N ALA A 105 13.47 -21.19 -10.12
CA ALA A 105 14.31 -21.58 -8.98
C ALA A 105 14.08 -23.05 -8.54
N ASP A 106 12.87 -23.55 -8.73
CA ASP A 106 12.51 -24.97 -8.50
C ASP A 106 12.92 -25.88 -9.68
N GLY A 107 13.48 -25.33 -10.76
CA GLY A 107 13.85 -26.07 -11.97
C GLY A 107 12.66 -26.42 -12.88
N ALA A 108 11.50 -25.82 -12.68
CA ALA A 108 10.31 -26.08 -13.47
C ALA A 108 10.32 -25.29 -14.79
N ASP A 109 9.72 -25.87 -15.85
CA ASP A 109 9.49 -25.18 -17.11
C ASP A 109 8.27 -24.24 -16.95
N THR A 110 8.54 -22.94 -16.88
CA THR A 110 7.50 -21.89 -16.69
C THR A 110 6.46 -21.86 -17.82
N THR A 111 6.79 -22.41 -19.00
CA THR A 111 5.88 -22.43 -20.16
C THR A 111 4.91 -23.62 -20.13
N ARG A 112 5.25 -24.70 -19.41
CA ARG A 112 4.51 -25.96 -19.35
C ARG A 112 3.88 -26.25 -18.01
N ALA A 113 4.33 -25.56 -16.96
CA ALA A 113 3.82 -25.76 -15.61
C ALA A 113 2.29 -25.55 -15.54
N ASN A 114 1.60 -26.54 -14.98
CA ASN A 114 0.15 -26.47 -14.77
C ASN A 114 -0.15 -25.73 -13.47
N ILE A 115 -0.64 -24.50 -13.57
CA ILE A 115 -0.80 -23.60 -12.43
C ILE A 115 -2.29 -23.37 -12.13
N ALA A 116 -2.69 -23.59 -10.89
CA ALA A 116 -3.99 -23.18 -10.37
C ALA A 116 -3.88 -21.81 -9.66
N LEU A 117 -4.80 -20.90 -9.94
CA LEU A 117 -5.05 -19.74 -9.11
C LEU A 117 -6.19 -20.06 -8.13
N VAL A 118 -5.88 -20.18 -6.85
CA VAL A 118 -6.86 -20.55 -5.82
C VAL A 118 -7.33 -19.29 -5.10
N GLY A 119 -8.62 -19.03 -5.12
CA GLY A 119 -9.17 -17.83 -4.51
C GLY A 119 -10.64 -17.91 -4.20
N HIS A 120 -11.12 -16.95 -3.41
CA HIS A 120 -12.53 -16.79 -3.08
C HIS A 120 -13.13 -15.62 -3.85
N LEU A 121 -14.17 -15.87 -4.64
CA LEU A 121 -14.94 -14.83 -5.31
C LEU A 121 -15.89 -14.21 -4.28
N LYS A 122 -15.41 -13.21 -3.55
CA LYS A 122 -16.17 -12.58 -2.47
C LYS A 122 -17.11 -11.48 -2.98
N ASP A 123 -16.58 -10.60 -3.84
CA ASP A 123 -17.26 -9.41 -4.35
C ASP A 123 -16.53 -8.87 -5.59
N GLY A 124 -16.92 -7.68 -6.05
CA GLY A 124 -16.29 -7.01 -7.19
C GLY A 124 -14.79 -6.78 -7.07
N THR A 125 -14.22 -6.80 -5.85
CA THR A 125 -12.76 -6.64 -5.64
C THR A 125 -11.96 -7.89 -5.97
N SER A 126 -12.62 -9.02 -6.21
CA SER A 126 -12.01 -10.30 -6.60
C SER A 126 -11.84 -10.46 -8.12
N TYR A 127 -12.07 -9.39 -8.90
CA TYR A 127 -11.97 -9.40 -10.37
C TYR A 127 -10.60 -9.83 -10.88
N TYR A 128 -9.52 -9.50 -10.14
CA TYR A 128 -8.15 -9.86 -10.48
C TYR A 128 -7.93 -11.37 -10.62
N LEU A 129 -8.75 -12.20 -10.00
CA LEU A 129 -8.67 -13.67 -10.14
C LEU A 129 -8.92 -14.15 -11.58
N LYS A 130 -9.47 -13.27 -12.44
CA LYS A 130 -9.68 -13.53 -13.87
C LYS A 130 -8.59 -12.91 -14.76
N SER A 131 -7.66 -12.16 -14.18
CA SER A 131 -6.62 -11.41 -14.91
C SER A 131 -5.39 -12.25 -15.28
N PHE A 132 -5.39 -13.55 -14.96
CA PHE A 132 -4.27 -14.47 -15.22
C PHE A 132 -4.69 -15.58 -16.19
N PRO A 133 -4.71 -15.32 -17.51
CA PRO A 133 -5.33 -16.22 -18.50
C PRO A 133 -4.61 -17.57 -18.65
N LYS A 134 -3.33 -17.66 -18.25
CA LYS A 134 -2.56 -18.91 -18.28
C LYS A 134 -2.77 -19.80 -17.03
N TRP A 135 -3.43 -19.28 -15.99
CA TRP A 135 -3.65 -20.00 -14.73
C TRP A 135 -5.11 -20.45 -14.64
N GLN A 136 -5.33 -21.71 -14.28
CA GLN A 136 -6.69 -22.20 -14.09
C GLN A 136 -7.26 -21.71 -12.76
N PHE A 137 -8.34 -20.95 -12.79
CA PHE A 137 -9.00 -20.53 -11.56
C PHE A 137 -9.68 -21.72 -10.86
N VAL A 138 -9.41 -21.86 -9.55
CA VAL A 138 -10.03 -22.84 -8.66
C VAL A 138 -10.70 -22.09 -7.52
N ALA A 139 -12.01 -22.10 -7.51
CA ALA A 139 -12.80 -21.45 -6.48
C ALA A 139 -12.62 -22.13 -5.11
N PHE A 140 -12.48 -21.31 -4.08
CA PHE A 140 -12.53 -21.70 -2.68
C PHE A 140 -13.75 -21.07 -2.03
N GLU A 141 -14.65 -21.90 -1.48
CA GLU A 141 -15.80 -21.40 -0.72
C GLU A 141 -15.37 -21.12 0.73
N ASN A 142 -15.41 -19.85 1.10
CA ASN A 142 -15.16 -19.44 2.48
C ASN A 142 -16.47 -19.53 3.27
N VAL A 143 -16.60 -20.53 4.10
CA VAL A 143 -17.81 -20.76 4.93
C VAL A 143 -17.87 -19.83 6.14
N GLU A 144 -16.77 -19.21 6.52
CA GLU A 144 -16.68 -18.32 7.69
C GLU A 144 -16.41 -16.89 7.23
N SER A 145 -17.20 -15.95 7.75
CA SER A 145 -17.07 -14.51 7.47
C SER A 145 -15.87 -13.83 8.17
N LEU A 146 -14.75 -14.54 8.36
CA LEU A 146 -13.54 -13.98 8.97
C LEU A 146 -12.94 -12.91 8.05
N ASN A 147 -12.81 -11.70 8.61
CA ASN A 147 -12.29 -10.55 7.91
C ASN A 147 -11.06 -9.97 8.66
N ALA A 148 -9.94 -9.87 7.97
CA ALA A 148 -8.72 -9.28 8.53
C ALA A 148 -8.92 -7.82 9.01
N ALA A 149 -9.86 -7.07 8.44
CA ALA A 149 -10.17 -5.72 8.87
C ALA A 149 -10.78 -5.70 10.29
N ASP A 150 -11.63 -6.67 10.62
CA ASP A 150 -12.23 -6.77 11.95
C ASP A 150 -11.20 -7.19 13.00
N VAL A 151 -10.29 -8.11 12.61
CA VAL A 151 -9.14 -8.47 13.46
C VAL A 151 -8.26 -7.26 13.75
N ARG A 152 -7.92 -6.45 12.73
CA ARG A 152 -7.12 -5.22 12.94
C ARG A 152 -7.86 -4.22 13.84
N ARG A 153 -9.16 -4.02 13.60
CA ARG A 153 -9.97 -3.13 14.45
C ARG A 153 -9.92 -3.56 15.89
N ALA A 154 -10.18 -4.82 16.19
CA ALA A 154 -10.11 -5.36 17.55
C ALA A 154 -8.69 -5.25 18.14
N PHE A 155 -7.65 -5.49 17.34
CA PHE A 155 -6.27 -5.47 17.80
C PHE A 155 -5.78 -4.07 18.20
N PHE A 156 -6.13 -3.04 17.41
CA PHE A 156 -5.71 -1.64 17.63
C PHE A 156 -6.74 -0.79 18.41
N THR A 157 -7.77 -1.40 18.99
CA THR A 157 -8.73 -0.73 19.87
C THR A 157 -8.77 -1.45 21.22
N PRO A 158 -7.77 -1.22 22.11
CA PRO A 158 -7.61 -1.97 23.33
C PRO A 158 -8.77 -1.79 24.34
N GLU A 159 -9.54 -0.71 24.22
CA GLU A 159 -10.69 -0.40 25.08
C GLU A 159 -11.93 -1.25 24.74
N GLN A 160 -12.01 -1.77 23.53
CA GLN A 160 -13.02 -2.73 23.13
C GLN A 160 -12.50 -4.14 23.45
N LEU A 161 -12.87 -4.64 24.62
CA LEU A 161 -12.53 -5.97 25.18
C LEU A 161 -13.05 -7.14 24.31
N HIS A 162 -12.74 -7.16 23.03
CA HIS A 162 -12.80 -8.38 22.25
C HIS A 162 -11.40 -9.01 22.22
N PRO A 163 -11.12 -10.00 23.07
CA PRO A 163 -9.85 -10.70 23.00
C PRO A 163 -9.70 -11.26 21.58
N LEU A 164 -8.52 -11.09 21.00
CA LEU A 164 -8.16 -11.84 19.79
C LEU A 164 -8.41 -13.32 20.11
N SER A 165 -9.40 -13.90 19.47
CA SER A 165 -9.86 -15.23 19.84
C SER A 165 -8.93 -16.30 19.23
N PRO A 166 -8.49 -17.28 20.02
CA PRO A 166 -7.89 -18.50 19.48
C PRO A 166 -8.78 -19.23 18.47
N ALA A 167 -10.07 -18.93 18.43
CA ALA A 167 -11.00 -19.47 17.43
C ALA A 167 -10.87 -18.78 16.05
N THR A 168 -10.21 -17.60 15.95
CA THR A 168 -10.10 -16.84 14.71
C THR A 168 -8.70 -16.77 14.14
N LEU A 169 -7.67 -16.97 14.98
CA LEU A 169 -6.26 -16.80 14.63
C LEU A 169 -5.44 -18.05 14.96
N PRO A 170 -4.56 -18.48 14.05
CA PRO A 170 -3.58 -19.52 14.33
C PRO A 170 -2.63 -19.11 15.47
N ASP A 171 -2.13 -20.09 16.22
CA ASP A 171 -1.24 -19.85 17.37
C ASP A 171 -0.01 -19.01 17.02
N GLY A 172 0.59 -19.27 15.85
CA GLY A 172 1.73 -18.48 15.36
C GLY A 172 1.42 -17.03 15.12
N THR A 173 0.22 -16.72 14.59
CA THR A 173 -0.26 -15.34 14.44
C THR A 173 -0.55 -14.70 15.78
N LEU A 174 -1.20 -15.41 16.70
CA LEU A 174 -1.46 -14.90 18.06
C LEU A 174 -0.17 -14.58 18.80
N ALA A 175 0.81 -15.46 18.77
CA ALA A 175 2.12 -15.25 19.39
C ALA A 175 2.81 -14.00 18.81
N PHE A 176 2.78 -13.84 17.48
CA PHE A 176 3.33 -12.65 16.81
C PHE A 176 2.62 -11.37 17.27
N LEU A 177 1.28 -11.34 17.24
CA LEU A 177 0.49 -10.17 17.62
C LEU A 177 0.70 -9.76 19.08
N ASN A 178 0.84 -10.74 19.98
CA ASN A 178 1.14 -10.46 21.39
C ASN A 178 2.52 -9.78 21.55
N GLY A 179 3.54 -10.25 20.84
CA GLY A 179 4.85 -9.58 20.84
C GLY A 179 4.82 -8.20 20.17
N PHE A 180 4.02 -8.03 19.10
CA PHE A 180 3.91 -6.77 18.39
C PHE A 180 3.29 -5.65 19.25
N ARG A 181 2.38 -5.98 20.20
CA ARG A 181 1.79 -5.01 21.15
C ARG A 181 2.81 -4.24 21.97
N GLU A 182 3.96 -4.84 22.24
CA GLU A 182 5.03 -4.23 23.06
C GLU A 182 5.88 -3.24 22.25
N THR A 183 5.69 -3.16 20.93
CA THR A 183 6.50 -2.34 20.04
C THR A 183 6.03 -0.88 19.97
N GLU A 184 6.94 0.01 19.60
CA GLU A 184 6.62 1.40 19.27
C GLU A 184 5.68 1.47 18.04
N HIS A 185 5.85 0.57 17.08
CA HIS A 185 4.99 0.48 15.89
C HIS A 185 3.52 0.26 16.27
N TYR A 186 3.25 -0.60 17.25
CA TYR A 186 1.88 -0.80 17.74
C TYR A 186 1.30 0.49 18.32
N ARG A 187 2.05 1.19 19.18
CA ARG A 187 1.60 2.45 19.79
C ARG A 187 1.27 3.51 18.75
N ASN A 188 2.17 3.70 17.78
CA ASN A 188 1.97 4.66 16.69
C ASN A 188 0.73 4.33 15.85
N LEU A 189 0.49 3.04 15.54
CA LEU A 189 -0.68 2.61 14.76
C LEU A 189 -1.99 2.70 15.56
N ALA A 190 -1.95 2.47 16.87
CA ALA A 190 -3.12 2.66 17.74
C ALA A 190 -3.48 4.14 17.85
N ASP A 191 -2.49 5.03 17.95
CA ASP A 191 -2.71 6.49 17.94
C ASP A 191 -3.22 6.97 16.58
N GLU A 192 -2.67 6.48 15.48
CA GLU A 192 -3.18 6.76 14.12
C GLU A 192 -4.63 6.30 13.97
N ARG A 193 -4.96 5.11 14.49
CA ARG A 193 -6.33 4.60 14.47
C ARG A 193 -7.28 5.51 15.22
N ARG A 194 -6.94 5.94 16.45
CA ARG A 194 -7.74 6.85 17.24
C ARG A 194 -7.96 8.16 16.50
N PHE A 195 -6.89 8.75 15.96
CA PHE A 195 -6.99 9.95 15.15
C PHE A 195 -7.98 9.79 13.98
N LEU A 196 -7.90 8.69 13.24
CA LEU A 196 -8.80 8.43 12.09
C LEU A 196 -10.26 8.27 12.52
N ASP A 197 -10.52 7.68 13.68
CA ASP A 197 -11.89 7.54 14.19
C ASP A 197 -12.47 8.90 14.63
N GLU A 198 -11.68 9.71 15.34
CA GLU A 198 -12.05 11.07 15.74
C GLU A 198 -12.26 11.95 14.50
N TYR A 199 -11.35 11.89 13.53
CA TYR A 199 -11.45 12.62 12.25
C TYR A 199 -12.77 12.29 11.54
N LYS A 200 -13.14 11.03 11.41
CA LYS A 200 -14.38 10.60 10.75
C LYS A 200 -15.63 11.07 11.48
N VAL A 201 -15.58 11.19 12.81
CA VAL A 201 -16.70 11.75 13.60
C VAL A 201 -16.80 13.25 13.39
N GLN A 202 -15.68 13.97 13.45
CA GLN A 202 -15.63 15.43 13.32
C GLN A 202 -16.08 15.90 11.92
N TYR A 203 -15.67 15.18 10.87
CA TYR A 203 -15.97 15.56 9.48
C TYR A 203 -17.16 14.79 8.88
N ARG A 204 -17.95 14.11 9.71
CA ARG A 204 -19.20 13.50 9.29
C ARG A 204 -20.21 14.62 9.06
N TYR A 205 -20.67 14.76 7.81
CA TYR A 205 -21.73 15.72 7.48
C TYR A 205 -23.01 15.29 8.21
N ALA A 206 -23.34 16.02 9.29
CA ALA A 206 -24.61 15.83 9.98
C ALA A 206 -25.75 16.22 9.02
N GLY A 207 -26.56 15.24 8.61
CA GLY A 207 -27.75 15.46 7.76
C GLY A 207 -27.57 15.25 6.27
N SER A 208 -26.41 14.76 5.79
CA SER A 208 -26.25 14.33 4.40
C SER A 208 -26.36 12.82 4.27
N ASP A 209 -27.13 12.34 3.28
CA ASP A 209 -27.21 10.91 2.92
C ASP A 209 -25.93 10.41 2.21
N PHE A 210 -25.07 11.33 1.80
CA PHE A 210 -23.84 11.04 1.06
C PHE A 210 -22.59 11.39 1.89
N PRO A 211 -21.64 10.47 2.05
CA PRO A 211 -20.33 10.76 2.63
C PRO A 211 -19.60 11.86 1.86
N PRO A 212 -18.83 12.74 2.52
CA PRO A 212 -18.06 13.78 1.83
C PRO A 212 -16.98 13.16 0.93
N ILE A 213 -16.75 13.79 -0.22
CA ILE A 213 -15.59 13.54 -1.07
C ILE A 213 -14.64 14.72 -0.87
N TYR A 214 -13.43 14.43 -0.40
CA TYR A 214 -12.41 15.43 -0.15
C TYR A 214 -11.62 15.72 -1.43
N THR A 215 -11.35 16.99 -1.66
CA THR A 215 -10.45 17.42 -2.73
C THR A 215 -9.15 17.95 -2.13
N THR A 216 -8.03 17.40 -2.58
CA THR A 216 -6.69 17.82 -2.21
C THR A 216 -5.86 18.16 -3.44
N VAL A 217 -4.71 18.77 -3.21
CA VAL A 217 -3.68 19.04 -4.23
C VAL A 217 -2.34 18.54 -3.74
N ASP A 218 -1.49 18.14 -4.69
CA ASP A 218 -0.11 17.77 -4.45
C ASP A 218 0.82 18.46 -5.45
N ALA A 219 1.98 18.95 -5.00
CA ALA A 219 3.00 19.55 -5.84
C ALA A 219 4.20 18.61 -6.01
N VAL A 220 4.41 18.11 -7.21
CA VAL A 220 5.62 17.40 -7.62
C VAL A 220 6.60 18.44 -8.16
N VAL A 221 7.58 18.84 -7.36
CA VAL A 221 8.55 19.88 -7.72
C VAL A 221 9.91 19.26 -7.96
N VAL A 222 10.46 19.44 -9.16
CA VAL A 222 11.74 18.88 -9.56
C VAL A 222 12.68 19.99 -10.03
N GLU A 223 13.95 19.88 -9.67
CA GLU A 223 15.04 20.70 -10.19
C GLU A 223 16.30 19.87 -10.35
N VAL A 224 16.85 19.80 -11.55
CA VAL A 224 18.14 19.14 -11.88
C VAL A 224 18.32 17.77 -11.25
N GLY A 225 17.30 16.90 -11.38
CA GLY A 225 17.37 15.53 -10.87
C GLY A 225 17.13 15.40 -9.36
N TYR A 226 16.63 16.45 -8.69
CA TYR A 226 16.16 16.42 -7.32
C TYR A 226 14.66 16.63 -7.26
N ILE A 227 13.99 15.95 -6.34
CA ILE A 227 12.57 16.12 -6.03
C ILE A 227 12.44 16.73 -4.63
N LEU A 228 11.50 17.67 -4.47
CA LEU A 228 11.20 18.27 -3.18
C LEU A 228 10.20 17.41 -2.43
N LEU A 229 10.57 17.01 -1.22
CA LEU A 229 9.73 16.23 -0.31
C LEU A 229 9.61 16.92 1.04
N VAL A 230 8.51 16.63 1.73
CA VAL A 230 8.26 17.03 3.12
C VAL A 230 8.12 15.80 4.01
N GLN A 231 8.51 15.89 5.26
CA GLN A 231 8.28 14.86 6.28
C GLN A 231 7.08 15.25 7.13
N ARG A 232 6.06 14.40 7.18
CA ARG A 232 4.82 14.67 7.91
C ARG A 232 5.05 14.77 9.42
N LEU A 233 4.49 15.83 10.01
CA LEU A 233 4.58 16.08 11.46
C LEU A 233 3.48 15.35 12.24
N PHE A 234 2.27 15.24 11.66
CA PHE A 234 1.07 14.74 12.31
C PHE A 234 0.51 13.47 11.65
N HIS A 235 -0.42 12.83 12.35
CA HIS A 235 -1.21 11.73 11.79
C HIS A 235 -2.21 12.22 10.71
N PRO A 236 -2.58 11.37 9.76
CA PRO A 236 -2.04 10.02 9.54
C PRO A 236 -0.67 10.05 8.88
N GLY A 237 0.10 8.98 9.01
CA GLY A 237 1.41 8.84 8.37
C GLY A 237 2.51 9.71 8.98
N ARG A 238 2.44 10.02 10.28
CA ARG A 238 3.49 10.78 10.99
C ARG A 238 4.87 10.18 10.76
N GLY A 239 5.82 11.03 10.36
CA GLY A 239 7.21 10.65 10.10
C GLY A 239 7.47 10.10 8.70
N THR A 240 6.44 9.82 7.89
CA THR A 240 6.62 9.44 6.48
C THR A 240 6.93 10.65 5.62
N TRP A 241 7.55 10.42 4.46
CA TRP A 241 7.79 11.44 3.45
C TRP A 241 6.56 11.60 2.55
N ALA A 242 6.30 12.81 2.11
CA ALA A 242 5.17 13.16 1.26
C ALA A 242 5.58 14.21 0.22
N LEU A 243 4.76 14.36 -0.80
CA LEU A 243 4.76 15.55 -1.64
C LEU A 243 4.16 16.70 -0.83
N PRO A 244 4.62 17.94 -1.01
CA PRO A 244 3.93 19.12 -0.48
C PRO A 244 2.50 19.17 -1.02
N GLY A 245 1.52 19.39 -0.13
CA GLY A 245 0.12 19.40 -0.56
C GLY A 245 -0.88 19.29 0.60
N GLY A 246 -2.13 19.63 0.32
CA GLY A 246 -3.17 19.68 1.32
C GLY A 246 -4.56 19.89 0.74
N PHE A 247 -5.48 20.34 1.58
CA PHE A 247 -6.87 20.60 1.20
C PHE A 247 -7.02 21.88 0.40
N VAL A 248 -7.96 21.85 -0.55
CA VAL A 248 -8.31 23.04 -1.33
C VAL A 248 -9.22 23.95 -0.51
N GLY A 249 -8.87 25.23 -0.43
CA GLY A 249 -9.69 26.25 0.22
C GLY A 249 -10.92 26.64 -0.64
N GLN A 250 -11.91 27.27 0.01
CA GLN A 250 -13.18 27.60 -0.64
C GLN A 250 -13.09 28.68 -1.73
N SER A 251 -12.01 29.47 -1.75
CA SER A 251 -11.87 30.66 -2.60
C SER A 251 -10.60 30.68 -3.45
N GLU A 252 -10.03 29.52 -3.71
CA GLU A 252 -8.82 29.37 -4.52
C GLU A 252 -8.99 28.30 -5.60
N THR A 253 -8.28 28.43 -6.70
CA THR A 253 -8.20 27.40 -7.73
C THR A 253 -7.26 26.27 -7.28
N LEU A 254 -7.36 25.09 -7.91
CA LEU A 254 -6.52 23.93 -7.56
C LEU A 254 -5.02 24.22 -7.66
N VAL A 255 -4.60 24.96 -8.69
CA VAL A 255 -3.18 25.30 -8.86
C VAL A 255 -2.72 26.35 -7.84
N GLU A 256 -3.59 27.30 -7.46
CA GLU A 256 -3.29 28.27 -6.39
C GLU A 256 -3.15 27.56 -5.06
N ALA A 257 -4.04 26.60 -4.74
CA ALA A 257 -3.93 25.74 -3.57
C ALA A 257 -2.58 24.99 -3.55
N ALA A 258 -2.18 24.36 -4.66
CA ALA A 258 -0.92 23.65 -4.76
C ALA A 258 0.30 24.55 -4.51
N VAL A 259 0.29 25.78 -5.03
CA VAL A 259 1.36 26.78 -4.81
C VAL A 259 1.34 27.30 -3.37
N ARG A 260 0.17 27.50 -2.76
CA ARG A 260 0.03 27.91 -1.36
C ARG A 260 0.60 26.82 -0.42
N GLU A 261 0.11 25.58 -0.52
CA GLU A 261 0.58 24.45 0.29
C GLU A 261 2.10 24.23 0.13
N LEU A 262 2.60 24.24 -1.12
CA LEU A 262 4.03 24.14 -1.39
C LEU A 262 4.84 25.18 -0.59
N ARG A 263 4.36 26.42 -0.50
CA ARG A 263 5.06 27.46 0.23
C ARG A 263 4.92 27.37 1.73
N GLU A 264 3.72 27.06 2.21
CA GLU A 264 3.43 26.91 3.63
C GLU A 264 4.28 25.79 4.23
N GLU A 265 4.36 24.63 3.59
CA GLU A 265 5.08 23.47 4.10
C GLU A 265 6.60 23.52 3.87
N THR A 266 7.08 24.20 2.82
CA THR A 266 8.50 24.16 2.44
C THR A 266 9.25 25.48 2.56
N ARG A 267 8.53 26.60 2.73
CA ARG A 267 9.09 27.97 2.69
C ARG A 267 9.91 28.27 1.43
N LEU A 268 9.61 27.58 0.34
CA LEU A 268 10.28 27.77 -0.94
C LEU A 268 10.15 29.23 -1.43
N LYS A 269 11.30 29.90 -1.62
CA LYS A 269 11.37 31.32 -2.00
C LYS A 269 11.44 31.54 -3.52
N VAL A 270 10.65 30.77 -4.29
CA VAL A 270 10.52 30.98 -5.72
C VAL A 270 9.29 31.86 -5.97
N PRO A 271 9.39 32.97 -6.75
CA PRO A 271 8.25 33.83 -7.05
C PRO A 271 7.11 33.08 -7.75
N SER A 272 5.84 33.46 -7.44
CA SER A 272 4.67 32.79 -8.06
C SER A 272 4.68 32.77 -9.58
N PRO A 273 5.06 33.84 -10.28
CA PRO A 273 5.14 33.80 -11.74
C PRO A 273 6.15 32.76 -12.26
N VAL A 274 7.26 32.53 -11.54
CA VAL A 274 8.28 31.54 -11.89
C VAL A 274 7.74 30.12 -11.65
N LEU A 275 7.09 29.88 -10.50
CA LEU A 275 6.42 28.60 -10.22
C LEU A 275 5.36 28.30 -11.27
N MET A 276 4.48 29.26 -11.57
CA MET A 276 3.46 29.07 -12.60
C MET A 276 4.06 28.83 -14.00
N GLY A 277 5.15 29.50 -14.33
CA GLY A 277 5.89 29.28 -15.58
C GLY A 277 6.62 27.93 -15.65
N SER A 278 6.86 27.29 -14.50
CA SER A 278 7.51 25.97 -14.41
C SER A 278 6.53 24.79 -14.43
N LEU A 279 5.23 25.04 -14.48
CA LEU A 279 4.20 24.00 -14.58
C LEU A 279 4.31 23.27 -15.92
N LYS A 280 4.55 21.95 -15.88
CA LYS A 280 4.73 21.09 -17.05
C LYS A 280 3.60 20.08 -17.25
N GLY A 281 2.84 19.78 -16.20
CA GLY A 281 1.77 18.80 -16.28
C GLY A 281 0.90 18.78 -15.03
N GLN A 282 -0.25 18.17 -15.19
CA GLN A 282 -1.17 17.89 -14.09
C GLN A 282 -1.88 16.57 -14.32
N HIS A 283 -2.27 15.90 -13.25
CA HIS A 283 -3.03 14.66 -13.32
C HIS A 283 -3.92 14.49 -12.08
N VAL A 284 -5.03 13.77 -12.25
CA VAL A 284 -5.96 13.45 -11.16
C VAL A 284 -5.70 12.02 -10.68
N PHE A 285 -5.56 11.87 -9.38
CA PHE A 285 -5.41 10.57 -8.73
C PHE A 285 -6.62 10.33 -7.82
N ASP A 286 -7.42 9.34 -8.14
CA ASP A 286 -8.74 9.14 -7.57
C ASP A 286 -9.05 7.70 -7.15
N ALA A 287 -8.04 6.85 -6.93
CA ALA A 287 -8.26 5.51 -6.42
C ALA A 287 -9.17 5.55 -5.18
N PRO A 288 -10.25 4.74 -5.12
CA PRO A 288 -11.27 4.87 -4.09
C PRO A 288 -10.75 4.74 -2.65
N ASP A 289 -9.68 4.01 -2.47
CA ASP A 289 -9.08 3.68 -1.18
C ASP A 289 -7.68 4.27 -0.98
N ARG A 290 -7.34 5.32 -1.77
CA ARG A 290 -6.04 5.99 -1.70
C ARG A 290 -5.76 6.62 -0.34
N SER A 291 -6.79 7.09 0.37
CA SER A 291 -6.64 7.69 1.70
C SER A 291 -7.51 7.00 2.76
N GLN A 292 -6.94 6.82 3.95
CA GLN A 292 -7.65 6.26 5.10
C GLN A 292 -8.60 7.27 5.76
N ARG A 293 -8.45 8.56 5.49
CA ARG A 293 -9.33 9.63 6.02
C ARG A 293 -10.73 9.56 5.44
N GLY A 294 -10.87 9.11 4.19
CA GLY A 294 -12.12 8.99 3.47
C GLY A 294 -11.90 9.05 1.97
N ARG A 295 -13.00 9.12 1.20
CA ARG A 295 -12.92 9.29 -0.26
C ARG A 295 -12.21 10.61 -0.58
N THR A 296 -11.01 10.53 -1.12
CA THR A 296 -10.18 11.68 -1.45
C THR A 296 -9.78 11.62 -2.92
N ILE A 297 -9.90 12.74 -3.61
CA ILE A 297 -9.41 12.95 -4.97
C ILE A 297 -8.32 14.01 -4.88
N THR A 298 -7.12 13.71 -5.39
CA THR A 298 -6.07 14.71 -5.46
C THR A 298 -5.77 15.13 -6.90
N HIS A 299 -5.54 16.42 -7.08
CA HIS A 299 -5.01 17.01 -8.31
C HIS A 299 -3.52 17.27 -8.10
N ALA A 300 -2.68 16.49 -8.74
CA ALA A 300 -1.24 16.68 -8.68
C ALA A 300 -0.74 17.57 -9.82
N PHE A 301 0.16 18.48 -9.48
CA PHE A 301 0.78 19.44 -10.39
C PHE A 301 2.28 19.19 -10.45
N TYR A 302 2.84 19.04 -11.66
CA TYR A 302 4.25 18.84 -11.89
C TYR A 302 4.94 20.14 -12.28
N PHE A 303 5.84 20.60 -11.43
CA PHE A 303 6.66 21.79 -11.62
C PHE A 303 8.10 21.39 -11.87
N GLU A 304 8.66 21.78 -13.00
CA GLU A 304 10.07 21.61 -13.33
C GLU A 304 10.76 22.97 -13.31
N LEU A 305 11.47 23.23 -12.20
CA LEU A 305 12.17 24.50 -12.01
C LEU A 305 13.38 24.59 -12.92
N ALA A 306 13.57 25.77 -13.52
CA ALA A 306 14.75 26.06 -14.28
C ALA A 306 15.93 26.27 -13.33
N HIS A 307 16.97 25.46 -13.49
CA HIS A 307 18.17 25.55 -12.67
C HIS A 307 18.91 26.87 -12.84
N ASN A 308 19.26 27.49 -11.70
CA ASN A 308 20.16 28.61 -11.67
C ASN A 308 21.53 28.18 -11.15
N GLN A 309 22.48 27.99 -12.06
CA GLN A 309 23.84 27.52 -11.74
C GLN A 309 24.60 28.42 -10.75
N TRP A 310 24.14 29.65 -10.52
CA TRP A 310 24.77 30.59 -9.62
C TRP A 310 24.26 30.51 -8.17
N THR A 311 23.06 29.99 -7.98
CA THR A 311 22.42 29.94 -6.66
C THR A 311 22.25 28.52 -6.10
N GLY A 312 22.48 27.48 -6.92
CA GLY A 312 22.19 26.09 -6.56
C GLY A 312 20.70 25.82 -6.39
N LEU A 313 20.36 24.73 -5.71
CA LEU A 313 18.97 24.41 -5.34
C LEU A 313 18.41 25.47 -4.38
N PRO A 314 17.16 25.91 -4.56
CA PRO A 314 16.53 26.87 -3.64
C PRO A 314 16.48 26.32 -2.21
N ASP A 315 16.76 27.21 -1.24
CA ASP A 315 16.63 26.88 0.18
C ASP A 315 15.19 26.49 0.52
N VAL A 316 15.06 25.41 1.30
CA VAL A 316 13.77 24.92 1.80
C VAL A 316 13.87 24.64 3.30
N LYS A 317 12.74 24.76 4.00
CA LYS A 317 12.64 24.47 5.44
C LYS A 317 11.23 23.99 5.74
N GLY A 318 11.12 22.88 6.47
CA GLY A 318 9.84 22.38 6.96
C GLY A 318 9.11 23.44 7.81
N SER A 319 7.82 23.57 7.61
CA SER A 319 6.94 24.53 8.28
C SER A 319 5.51 24.02 8.22
N ASP A 320 4.62 24.58 9.01
CA ASP A 320 3.25 24.16 9.14
C ASP A 320 3.14 22.66 9.52
N ASP A 321 2.52 21.84 8.72
CA ASP A 321 2.34 20.39 8.92
C ASP A 321 3.59 19.56 8.56
N ALA A 322 4.67 20.19 8.07
CA ALA A 322 5.93 19.56 7.69
C ALA A 322 7.01 19.70 8.76
N ALA A 323 7.44 18.58 9.34
CA ALA A 323 8.58 18.55 10.26
C ALA A 323 9.89 18.92 9.56
N LYS A 324 10.03 18.54 8.29
CA LYS A 324 11.19 18.83 7.42
C LYS A 324 10.73 19.06 6.00
N ALA A 325 11.48 19.85 5.24
CA ALA A 325 11.45 19.92 3.79
C ALA A 325 12.86 19.68 3.24
N GLN A 326 12.98 18.91 2.18
CA GLN A 326 14.29 18.50 1.65
C GLN A 326 14.23 18.23 0.15
N TRP A 327 15.26 18.67 -0.56
CA TRP A 327 15.57 18.19 -1.91
C TRP A 327 16.24 16.81 -1.83
N VAL A 328 15.61 15.82 -2.46
CA VAL A 328 16.07 14.43 -2.49
C VAL A 328 16.48 14.08 -3.92
N PRO A 329 17.68 13.52 -4.16
CA PRO A 329 18.01 13.02 -5.50
C PRO A 329 16.92 12.04 -5.99
N VAL A 330 16.45 12.19 -7.22
CA VAL A 330 15.42 11.33 -7.80
C VAL A 330 15.79 9.85 -7.71
N GLN A 331 17.07 9.52 -7.92
CA GLN A 331 17.55 8.14 -7.77
C GLN A 331 17.41 7.60 -6.34
N THR A 332 17.62 8.45 -5.32
CA THR A 332 17.38 8.10 -3.92
C THR A 332 15.88 7.94 -3.66
N PHE A 333 15.07 8.88 -4.16
CA PHE A 333 13.60 8.83 -4.05
C PHE A 333 13.01 7.52 -4.59
N LEU A 334 13.52 7.01 -5.71
CA LEU A 334 13.04 5.74 -6.29
C LEU A 334 13.24 4.54 -5.35
N GLY A 335 14.17 4.62 -4.40
CA GLY A 335 14.35 3.63 -3.34
C GLY A 335 13.54 3.89 -2.05
N MET A 336 12.76 5.00 -1.98
CA MET A 336 12.06 5.41 -0.76
C MET A 336 10.60 4.95 -0.67
N ARG A 337 10.16 4.02 -1.50
CA ARG A 337 8.75 3.62 -1.60
C ARG A 337 8.09 3.30 -0.25
N GLU A 338 8.77 2.56 0.62
CA GLU A 338 8.28 2.20 1.97
C GLU A 338 8.20 3.38 2.94
N GLN A 339 8.86 4.49 2.61
CA GLN A 339 8.92 5.67 3.45
C GLN A 339 7.92 6.74 3.02
N MET A 340 7.24 6.55 1.87
CA MET A 340 6.34 7.54 1.31
C MET A 340 4.92 7.36 1.81
N TYR A 341 4.29 8.47 2.18
CA TYR A 341 2.90 8.50 2.65
C TYR A 341 1.91 8.05 1.56
N GLU A 342 0.97 7.18 1.91
CA GLU A 342 -0.12 6.69 1.05
C GLU A 342 0.37 6.39 -0.39
N ASP A 343 -0.16 7.06 -1.41
CA ASP A 343 0.18 6.85 -2.81
C ASP A 343 1.12 7.92 -3.42
N HIS A 344 1.73 8.77 -2.59
CA HIS A 344 2.61 9.86 -3.06
C HIS A 344 3.82 9.38 -3.86
N PHE A 345 4.31 8.16 -3.60
CA PHE A 345 5.33 7.53 -4.45
C PHE A 345 4.82 7.33 -5.88
N HIS A 346 3.59 6.86 -6.04
CA HIS A 346 2.98 6.61 -7.34
C HIS A 346 2.66 7.92 -8.07
N ILE A 347 2.20 8.94 -7.35
CA ILE A 347 1.96 10.26 -7.90
C ILE A 347 3.25 10.84 -8.48
N ALA A 348 4.34 10.85 -7.73
CA ALA A 348 5.61 11.37 -8.19
C ALA A 348 6.18 10.57 -9.38
N THR A 349 6.16 9.23 -9.30
CA THR A 349 6.69 8.38 -10.37
C THR A 349 5.90 8.46 -11.66
N HIS A 350 4.60 8.79 -11.62
CA HIS A 350 3.78 9.06 -12.80
C HIS A 350 4.40 10.17 -13.66
N PHE A 351 4.82 11.28 -13.04
CA PHE A 351 5.42 12.40 -13.75
C PHE A 351 6.88 12.14 -14.13
N LEU A 352 7.64 11.51 -13.24
CA LEU A 352 9.06 11.20 -13.48
C LEU A 352 9.27 10.18 -14.61
N GLY A 353 8.35 9.22 -14.79
CA GLY A 353 8.41 8.22 -15.85
C GLY A 353 7.87 8.71 -17.20
N GLY A 354 7.04 9.74 -17.23
CA GLY A 354 6.40 10.27 -18.45
C GLY A 354 7.32 11.12 -19.34
N HIS A 355 8.48 11.56 -18.83
CA HIS A 355 9.45 12.36 -19.56
C HIS A 355 10.63 11.55 -20.14
N ALA A 356 10.60 10.22 -20.06
CA ALA A 356 11.55 9.32 -20.71
C ALA A 356 11.08 8.91 -22.12
N ARG A 357 10.38 9.82 -22.85
CA ARG A 357 10.06 9.67 -24.28
C ARG A 357 10.57 10.85 -25.07
#